data_38d0fb44a98542edb0bf2280c0c729a8
#
_entry.id   38d0fb44a98542edb0bf2280c0c729a8
#
_cell.length_a   1.000
_cell.length_b   1.000
_cell.length_c   1.000
_cell.angle_alpha   90.00
_cell.angle_beta   90.00
_cell.angle_gamma   90.00
#
_symmetry.space_group_name_H-M   'P 1'
#
loop_
_entity.id
_entity.type
_entity.pdbx_description
1 polymer ?
#
loop_
_entity_poly.entity_id
_entity_poly.type
_entity_poly.pdbx_seq_one_letter_code
_entity_poly.pdbx_strand_id
1 'polypeptide(L)'
;MTRLETIRRFNLISSMIDTISAGASTWLGIKCMIWSNTITGKVGSKIAQTPGHDDKALNTLISIMKAGGMLATGLISVVLVIVSIVALIIAFNLLIPAVFGFVSVRRASRSEEPSKSVKAVRTADIVRIVFHSMLMLGAVLLVIFAIYNGAFGMAIIMAVLVSTIPFVLSILSLVWQGKMKGAAVNDDQNNMDKAGI
;
A
#
# COMPACT_ATOMS: atom_id res chain seq x y z
N MET A 1 1.61 -8.57 -30.92
CA MET A 1 1.30 -8.78 -29.49
C MET A 1 -0.21 -8.79 -29.34
N THR A 2 -0.80 -9.86 -28.83
CA THR A 2 -2.26 -9.94 -28.71
C THR A 2 -2.75 -9.03 -27.57
N ARG A 3 -3.97 -8.48 -27.70
CA ARG A 3 -4.57 -7.63 -26.64
C ARG A 3 -4.63 -8.34 -25.29
N LEU A 4 -4.88 -9.65 -25.29
CA LEU A 4 -4.91 -10.47 -24.08
C LEU A 4 -3.54 -10.55 -23.39
N GLU A 5 -2.47 -10.64 -24.18
CA GLU A 5 -1.10 -10.65 -23.64
C GLU A 5 -0.74 -9.33 -22.97
N THR A 6 -1.16 -8.20 -23.53
CA THR A 6 -0.96 -6.88 -22.93
C THR A 6 -1.70 -6.75 -21.60
N ILE A 7 -2.96 -7.22 -21.50
CA ILE A 7 -3.74 -7.22 -20.27
C ILE A 7 -3.07 -8.10 -19.20
N ARG A 8 -2.56 -9.28 -19.57
CA ARG A 8 -1.81 -10.15 -18.65
C ARG A 8 -0.56 -9.46 -18.12
N ARG A 9 0.18 -8.75 -18.97
CA ARG A 9 1.39 -8.00 -18.57
C ARG A 9 1.03 -6.87 -17.61
N PHE A 10 -0.01 -6.09 -17.87
CA PHE A 10 -0.46 -5.04 -16.94
C PHE A 10 -0.79 -5.61 -15.56
N ASN A 11 -1.52 -6.73 -15.52
CA ASN A 11 -1.87 -7.37 -14.26
C ASN A 11 -0.65 -7.93 -13.53
N LEU A 12 0.32 -8.50 -14.25
CA LEU A 12 1.57 -8.98 -13.70
C LEU A 12 2.41 -7.84 -13.11
N ILE A 13 2.60 -6.75 -13.86
CA ILE A 13 3.36 -5.57 -13.43
C ILE A 13 2.71 -4.96 -12.18
N SER A 14 1.39 -4.78 -12.18
CA SER A 14 0.67 -4.26 -11.02
C SER A 14 0.84 -5.16 -9.80
N SER A 15 0.76 -6.48 -9.96
CA SER A 15 0.96 -7.42 -8.86
C SER A 15 2.37 -7.40 -8.30
N MET A 16 3.38 -7.19 -9.15
CA MET A 16 4.77 -7.00 -8.72
C MET A 16 4.92 -5.71 -7.90
N ILE A 17 4.34 -4.60 -8.36
CA ILE A 17 4.36 -3.33 -7.63
C ILE A 17 3.68 -3.49 -6.27
N ASP A 18 2.51 -4.13 -6.22
CA ASP A 18 1.77 -4.39 -4.98
C ASP A 18 2.62 -5.23 -4.00
N THR A 19 3.30 -6.26 -4.49
CA THR A 19 4.16 -7.14 -3.67
C THR A 19 5.37 -6.39 -3.11
N ILE A 20 6.06 -5.60 -3.94
CA ILE A 20 7.22 -4.80 -3.52
C ILE A 20 6.77 -3.78 -2.47
N SER A 21 5.64 -3.11 -2.70
CA SER A 21 5.08 -2.11 -1.79
C SER A 21 4.61 -2.72 -0.47
N ALA A 22 4.01 -3.91 -0.49
CA ALA A 22 3.67 -4.67 0.70
C ALA A 22 4.93 -5.05 1.50
N GLY A 23 5.99 -5.52 0.84
CA GLY A 23 7.28 -5.83 1.46
C GLY A 23 7.93 -4.61 2.11
N ALA A 24 7.94 -3.47 1.42
CA ALA A 24 8.48 -2.21 1.94
C ALA A 24 7.68 -1.71 3.16
N SER A 25 6.35 -1.79 3.10
CA SER A 25 5.47 -1.41 4.22
C SER A 25 5.66 -2.33 5.43
N THR A 26 5.81 -3.64 5.21
CA THR A 26 6.11 -4.61 6.27
C THR A 26 7.44 -4.30 6.94
N TRP A 27 8.49 -4.06 6.13
CA TRP A 27 9.81 -3.71 6.63
C TRP A 27 9.78 -2.43 7.47
N LEU A 28 9.09 -1.38 6.99
CA LEU A 28 8.92 -0.12 7.72
C LEU A 28 8.21 -0.36 9.06
N GLY A 29 7.12 -1.13 9.08
CA GLY A 29 6.38 -1.48 10.29
C GLY A 29 7.27 -2.16 11.32
N ILE A 30 8.05 -3.17 10.90
CA ILE A 30 8.99 -3.87 11.78
C ILE A 30 10.07 -2.91 12.30
N LYS A 31 10.64 -2.05 11.45
CA LYS A 31 11.66 -1.07 11.87
C LYS A 31 11.13 -0.07 12.89
N CYS A 32 9.93 0.47 12.69
CA CYS A 32 9.29 1.36 13.65
C CYS A 32 9.06 0.67 15.00
N MET A 33 8.66 -0.59 15.01
CA MET A 33 8.50 -1.37 16.23
C MET A 33 9.81 -1.61 16.98
N ILE A 34 10.89 -1.95 16.26
CA ILE A 34 12.23 -2.09 16.83
C ILE A 34 12.72 -0.76 17.41
N TRP A 35 12.53 0.35 16.70
CA TRP A 35 12.93 1.68 17.18
C TRP A 35 12.13 2.10 18.41
N SER A 36 10.81 1.84 18.46
CA SER A 36 10.00 2.08 19.65
C SER A 36 10.59 1.37 20.89
N ASN A 37 10.87 0.07 20.76
CA ASN A 37 11.47 -0.70 21.85
C ASN A 37 12.88 -0.19 22.24
N THR A 38 13.69 0.21 21.25
CA THR A 38 15.02 0.74 21.51
C THR A 38 14.98 2.08 22.25
N ILE A 39 14.07 2.98 21.84
CA ILE A 39 13.88 4.28 22.48
C ILE A 39 13.41 4.08 23.94
N THR A 40 12.39 3.26 24.15
CA THR A 40 11.86 3.00 25.50
C THR A 40 12.89 2.31 26.38
N GLY A 41 13.60 1.29 25.89
CA GLY A 41 14.56 0.53 26.69
C GLY A 41 15.87 1.30 26.94
N LYS A 42 16.53 1.78 25.89
CA LYS A 42 17.89 2.38 26.02
C LYS A 42 17.87 3.84 26.43
N VAL A 43 16.98 4.63 25.85
CA VAL A 43 16.93 6.08 26.12
C VAL A 43 16.21 6.33 27.45
N GLY A 44 15.05 5.68 27.65
CA GLY A 44 14.31 5.79 28.89
C GLY A 44 15.11 5.35 30.12
N SER A 45 15.86 4.24 30.04
CA SER A 45 16.72 3.78 31.13
C SER A 45 17.86 4.75 31.43
N LYS A 46 18.50 5.34 30.41
CA LYS A 46 19.55 6.35 30.61
C LYS A 46 19.01 7.61 31.29
N ILE A 47 17.84 8.09 30.91
CA ILE A 47 17.19 9.23 31.54
C ILE A 47 16.89 8.91 33.02
N ALA A 48 16.36 7.73 33.31
CA ALA A 48 16.06 7.29 34.68
C ALA A 48 17.30 7.19 35.57
N GLN A 49 18.44 6.76 34.99
CA GLN A 49 19.70 6.54 35.71
C GLN A 49 20.56 7.82 35.89
N THR A 50 20.13 8.97 35.39
CA THR A 50 20.87 10.22 35.59
C THR A 50 21.05 10.49 37.10
N PRO A 51 22.26 10.63 37.62
CA PRO A 51 22.47 10.80 39.06
C PRO A 51 21.84 12.10 39.57
N GLY A 52 21.39 12.07 40.83
CA GLY A 52 20.95 13.26 41.56
C GLY A 52 22.16 14.11 41.97
N HIS A 53 21.92 15.34 42.42
CA HIS A 53 22.92 16.24 42.95
C HIS A 53 22.59 16.58 44.38
N ASP A 54 23.60 16.91 45.22
CA ASP A 54 23.43 17.25 46.62
C ASP A 54 22.68 18.57 46.87
N ASP A 55 22.73 19.49 45.91
CA ASP A 55 21.96 20.74 45.93
C ASP A 55 20.46 20.47 45.64
N LYS A 56 19.61 20.87 46.57
CA LYS A 56 18.17 20.64 46.58
C LYS A 56 17.47 21.29 45.37
N ALA A 57 17.89 22.50 44.99
CA ALA A 57 17.34 23.24 43.86
C ALA A 57 17.72 22.54 42.52
N LEU A 58 18.97 22.14 42.38
CA LEU A 58 19.48 21.44 41.20
C LEU A 58 18.86 20.05 41.08
N ASN A 59 18.62 19.35 42.18
CA ASN A 59 17.97 18.03 42.21
C ASN A 59 16.49 18.10 41.78
N THR A 60 15.80 19.20 42.14
CA THR A 60 14.45 19.46 41.67
C THR A 60 14.43 19.70 40.16
N LEU A 61 15.35 20.49 39.63
CA LEU A 61 15.49 20.74 38.18
C LEU A 61 15.77 19.45 37.42
N ILE A 62 16.71 18.63 37.90
CA ILE A 62 17.00 17.29 37.31
C ILE A 62 15.78 16.41 37.31
N SER A 63 14.97 16.40 38.36
CA SER A 63 13.73 15.59 38.44
C SER A 63 12.68 16.03 37.40
N ILE A 64 12.51 17.33 37.18
CA ILE A 64 11.63 17.88 36.15
C ILE A 64 12.13 17.50 34.75
N MET A 65 13.42 17.61 34.49
CA MET A 65 14.03 17.23 33.21
C MET A 65 13.88 15.72 32.95
N LYS A 66 14.05 14.87 33.95
CA LYS A 66 13.80 13.42 33.85
C LYS A 66 12.36 13.12 33.50
N ALA A 67 11.40 13.72 34.21
CA ALA A 67 9.99 13.54 33.94
C ALA A 67 9.61 13.96 32.51
N GLY A 68 10.07 15.13 32.06
CA GLY A 68 9.88 15.61 30.69
C GLY A 68 10.51 14.70 29.64
N GLY A 69 11.73 14.22 29.88
CA GLY A 69 12.43 13.27 29.00
C GLY A 69 11.70 11.92 28.91
N MET A 70 11.18 11.38 30.01
CA MET A 70 10.40 10.15 30.01
C MET A 70 9.08 10.31 29.25
N LEU A 71 8.36 11.43 29.45
CA LEU A 71 7.14 11.72 28.71
C LEU A 71 7.40 11.83 27.21
N ALA A 72 8.44 12.57 26.79
CA ALA A 72 8.80 12.69 25.39
C ALA A 72 9.16 11.33 24.76
N THR A 73 9.94 10.51 25.46
CA THR A 73 10.31 9.16 25.03
C THR A 73 9.09 8.27 24.89
N GLY A 74 8.16 8.33 25.85
CA GLY A 74 6.89 7.60 25.79
C GLY A 74 6.03 8.01 24.61
N LEU A 75 5.86 9.31 24.36
CA LEU A 75 5.07 9.81 23.24
C LEU A 75 5.68 9.38 21.89
N ILE A 76 6.99 9.51 21.71
CA ILE A 76 7.67 9.07 20.48
C ILE A 76 7.47 7.55 20.28
N SER A 77 7.58 6.77 21.33
CA SER A 77 7.37 5.33 21.28
C SER A 77 5.94 4.98 20.83
N VAL A 78 4.93 5.63 21.41
CA VAL A 78 3.53 5.43 21.01
C VAL A 78 3.30 5.79 19.54
N VAL A 79 3.85 6.91 19.07
CA VAL A 79 3.75 7.31 17.66
C VAL A 79 4.38 6.25 16.75
N LEU A 80 5.56 5.74 17.09
CA LEU A 80 6.23 4.68 16.32
C LEU A 80 5.42 3.37 16.28
N VAL A 81 4.75 3.00 17.38
CA VAL A 81 3.85 1.83 17.41
C VAL A 81 2.65 2.05 16.50
N ILE A 82 2.02 3.23 16.54
CA ILE A 82 0.90 3.55 15.65
C ILE A 82 1.34 3.48 14.19
N VAL A 83 2.47 4.09 13.83
CA VAL A 83 3.03 4.03 12.46
C VAL A 83 3.30 2.58 12.04
N SER A 84 3.83 1.75 12.95
CA SER A 84 4.06 0.32 12.70
C SER A 84 2.75 -0.41 12.38
N ILE A 85 1.71 -0.22 13.18
CA ILE A 85 0.40 -0.86 12.97
C ILE A 85 -0.19 -0.43 11.61
N VAL A 86 -0.18 0.88 11.32
CA VAL A 86 -0.69 1.42 10.05
C VAL A 86 0.09 0.84 8.86
N ALA A 87 1.43 0.77 8.94
CA ALA A 87 2.26 0.20 7.89
C ALA A 87 1.95 -1.29 7.64
N LEU A 88 1.70 -2.07 8.70
CA LEU A 88 1.31 -3.48 8.58
C LEU A 88 -0.10 -3.65 7.99
N ILE A 89 -1.05 -2.79 8.34
CA ILE A 89 -2.38 -2.78 7.72
C ILE A 89 -2.28 -2.47 6.23
N ILE A 90 -1.48 -1.49 5.84
CA ILE A 90 -1.22 -1.16 4.43
C ILE A 90 -0.59 -2.35 3.70
N ALA A 91 0.42 -3.00 4.31
CA ALA A 91 1.07 -4.18 3.74
C ALA A 91 0.07 -5.31 3.48
N PHE A 92 -0.81 -5.61 4.44
CA PHE A 92 -1.84 -6.62 4.29
C PHE A 92 -2.84 -6.28 3.18
N ASN A 93 -3.29 -5.02 3.11
CA ASN A 93 -4.19 -4.55 2.06
C ASN A 93 -3.56 -4.63 0.66
N LEU A 94 -2.26 -4.43 0.52
CA LEU A 94 -1.54 -4.58 -0.75
C LEU A 94 -1.29 -6.04 -1.13
N LEU A 95 -1.13 -6.92 -0.14
CA LEU A 95 -0.89 -8.34 -0.40
C LEU A 95 -2.10 -9.03 -1.04
N ILE A 96 -3.32 -8.65 -0.65
CA ILE A 96 -4.55 -9.22 -1.20
C ILE A 96 -4.62 -9.04 -2.73
N PRO A 97 -4.60 -7.82 -3.30
CA PRO A 97 -4.65 -7.63 -4.75
C PRO A 97 -3.44 -8.22 -5.47
N ALA A 98 -2.25 -8.26 -4.83
CA ALA A 98 -1.07 -8.93 -5.39
C ALA A 98 -1.33 -10.43 -5.62
N VAL A 99 -1.81 -11.14 -4.61
CA VAL A 99 -2.12 -12.58 -4.70
C VAL A 99 -3.20 -12.84 -5.74
N PHE A 100 -4.30 -12.06 -5.71
CA PHE A 100 -5.37 -12.19 -6.72
C PHE A 100 -4.83 -11.96 -8.14
N GLY A 101 -3.95 -11.00 -8.33
CA GLY A 101 -3.32 -10.71 -9.61
C GLY A 101 -2.46 -11.87 -10.11
N PHE A 102 -1.57 -12.43 -9.30
CA PHE A 102 -0.76 -13.59 -9.69
C PHE A 102 -1.60 -14.83 -9.99
N VAL A 103 -2.60 -15.12 -9.16
CA VAL A 103 -3.51 -16.24 -9.39
C VAL A 103 -4.30 -16.06 -10.69
N SER A 104 -4.75 -14.84 -10.99
CA SER A 104 -5.49 -14.53 -12.21
C SER A 104 -4.62 -14.71 -13.46
N VAL A 105 -3.37 -14.22 -13.44
CA VAL A 105 -2.41 -14.39 -14.54
C VAL A 105 -2.12 -15.87 -14.77
N ARG A 106 -1.89 -16.65 -13.70
CA ARG A 106 -1.65 -18.09 -13.79
C ARG A 106 -2.86 -18.84 -14.36
N ARG A 107 -4.08 -18.51 -13.91
CA ARG A 107 -5.32 -19.10 -14.46
C ARG A 107 -5.51 -18.73 -15.93
N ALA A 108 -5.30 -17.47 -16.27
CA ALA A 108 -5.40 -17.00 -17.64
C ALA A 108 -4.36 -17.64 -18.58
N SER A 109 -3.17 -17.99 -18.07
CA SER A 109 -2.13 -18.68 -18.86
C SER A 109 -2.43 -20.16 -19.10
N ARG A 110 -3.22 -20.79 -18.23
CA ARG A 110 -3.59 -22.23 -18.35
C ARG A 110 -4.91 -22.47 -19.07
N SER A 111 -5.71 -21.43 -19.26
CA SER A 111 -7.01 -21.56 -19.91
C SER A 111 -6.85 -21.47 -21.42
N GLU A 112 -7.33 -22.45 -22.13
CA GLU A 112 -7.42 -22.46 -23.60
C GLU A 112 -8.54 -21.55 -24.10
N GLU A 113 -9.55 -21.28 -23.25
CA GLU A 113 -10.67 -20.41 -23.60
C GLU A 113 -10.35 -18.93 -23.26
N PRO A 114 -10.33 -18.03 -24.25
CA PRO A 114 -10.08 -16.61 -24.05
C PRO A 114 -11.08 -15.95 -23.09
N SER A 115 -12.35 -16.36 -23.11
CA SER A 115 -13.42 -15.84 -22.27
C SER A 115 -13.17 -16.08 -20.77
N LYS A 116 -12.72 -17.26 -20.39
CA LYS A 116 -12.36 -17.62 -19.00
C LYS A 116 -11.13 -16.86 -18.55
N SER A 117 -10.15 -16.70 -19.43
CA SER A 117 -8.94 -15.91 -19.18
C SER A 117 -9.27 -14.45 -18.86
N VAL A 118 -10.11 -13.82 -19.67
CA VAL A 118 -10.54 -12.42 -19.48
C VAL A 118 -11.31 -12.26 -18.17
N LYS A 119 -12.23 -13.21 -17.86
CA LYS A 119 -13.01 -13.17 -16.62
C LYS A 119 -12.13 -13.24 -15.36
N ALA A 120 -11.10 -14.09 -15.37
CA ALA A 120 -10.18 -14.24 -14.24
C ALA A 120 -9.40 -12.93 -13.99
N VAL A 121 -8.86 -12.31 -15.06
CA VAL A 121 -8.11 -11.05 -14.95
C VAL A 121 -9.03 -9.90 -14.52
N ARG A 122 -10.26 -9.84 -15.04
CA ARG A 122 -11.24 -8.82 -14.66
C ARG A 122 -11.56 -8.82 -13.17
N THR A 123 -11.72 -10.02 -12.57
CA THR A 123 -11.96 -10.11 -11.13
C THR A 123 -10.78 -9.55 -10.33
N ALA A 124 -9.54 -9.85 -10.73
CA ALA A 124 -8.36 -9.32 -10.07
C ALA A 124 -8.25 -7.78 -10.21
N ASP A 125 -8.56 -7.23 -11.38
CA ASP A 125 -8.56 -5.79 -11.60
C ASP A 125 -9.62 -5.07 -10.74
N ILE A 126 -10.82 -5.64 -10.61
CA ILE A 126 -11.87 -5.09 -9.74
C ILE A 126 -11.41 -5.09 -8.27
N VAL A 127 -10.88 -6.22 -7.78
CA VAL A 127 -10.34 -6.31 -6.42
C VAL A 127 -9.27 -5.24 -6.20
N ARG A 128 -8.33 -5.11 -7.14
CA ARG A 128 -7.26 -4.12 -7.07
C ARG A 128 -7.80 -2.69 -7.03
N ILE A 129 -8.77 -2.35 -7.86
CA ILE A 129 -9.37 -1.01 -7.87
C ILE A 129 -10.01 -0.69 -6.52
N VAL A 130 -10.74 -1.63 -5.92
CA VAL A 130 -11.36 -1.43 -4.60
C VAL A 130 -10.30 -1.16 -3.54
N PHE A 131 -9.27 -1.99 -3.45
CA PHE A 131 -8.21 -1.82 -2.44
C PHE A 131 -7.39 -0.55 -2.66
N HIS A 132 -7.02 -0.23 -3.91
CA HIS A 132 -6.25 0.98 -4.20
C HIS A 132 -7.06 2.26 -4.07
N SER A 133 -8.39 2.25 -4.29
CA SER A 133 -9.22 3.43 -4.03
C SER A 133 -9.26 3.78 -2.54
N MET A 134 -9.27 2.76 -1.65
CA MET A 134 -9.16 2.99 -0.20
C MET A 134 -7.77 3.55 0.17
N LEU A 135 -6.70 3.03 -0.42
CA LEU A 135 -5.35 3.55 -0.20
C LEU A 135 -5.18 4.98 -0.74
N MET A 136 -5.77 5.29 -1.90
CA MET A 136 -5.76 6.65 -2.46
C MET A 136 -6.49 7.65 -1.56
N LEU A 137 -7.63 7.27 -0.99
CA LEU A 137 -8.32 8.11 -0.02
C LEU A 137 -7.42 8.43 1.17
N GLY A 138 -6.76 7.41 1.73
CA GLY A 138 -5.76 7.58 2.79
C GLY A 138 -4.59 8.48 2.38
N ALA A 139 -4.06 8.31 1.16
CA ALA A 139 -2.98 9.13 0.63
C ALA A 139 -3.40 10.60 0.46
N VAL A 140 -4.62 10.87 -0.02
CA VAL A 140 -5.17 12.24 -0.14
C VAL A 140 -5.29 12.90 1.23
N LEU A 141 -5.82 12.19 2.24
CA LEU A 141 -5.90 12.72 3.60
C LEU A 141 -4.51 13.02 4.17
N LEU A 142 -3.53 12.17 3.90
CA LEU A 142 -2.15 12.36 4.33
C LEU A 142 -1.49 13.56 3.64
N VAL A 143 -1.77 13.80 2.36
CA VAL A 143 -1.31 15.00 1.61
C VAL A 143 -1.93 16.27 2.22
N ILE A 144 -3.24 16.28 2.49
CA ILE A 144 -3.92 17.41 3.12
C ILE A 144 -3.29 17.73 4.48
N PHE A 145 -3.11 16.70 5.32
CA PHE A 145 -2.46 16.83 6.62
C PHE A 145 -1.04 17.37 6.52
N ALA A 146 -0.27 16.90 5.55
CA ALA A 146 1.11 17.34 5.32
C ALA A 146 1.19 18.80 4.85
N ILE A 147 0.29 19.23 3.97
CA ILE A 147 0.20 20.63 3.54
C ILE A 147 -0.13 21.52 4.73
N TYR A 148 -1.11 21.13 5.55
CA TYR A 148 -1.52 21.88 6.73
C TYR A 148 -0.37 22.06 7.75
N ASN A 149 0.47 21.04 7.92
CA ASN A 149 1.60 21.06 8.87
C ASN A 149 2.94 21.51 8.24
N GLY A 150 2.98 21.90 6.98
CA GLY A 150 4.21 22.26 6.27
C GLY A 150 5.21 21.10 6.10
N ALA A 151 4.76 19.85 6.26
CA ALA A 151 5.59 18.65 6.26
C ALA A 151 5.50 17.90 4.93
N PHE A 152 5.84 18.56 3.81
CA PHE A 152 5.84 17.93 2.50
C PHE A 152 7.16 17.19 2.27
N GLY A 153 7.14 15.87 2.14
CA GLY A 153 8.33 15.05 2.01
C GLY A 153 8.19 13.90 1.00
N MET A 154 9.35 13.33 0.63
CA MET A 154 9.48 12.24 -0.35
C MET A 154 8.56 11.04 -0.05
N ALA A 155 8.32 10.74 1.23
CA ALA A 155 7.45 9.64 1.66
C ALA A 155 6.00 9.80 1.16
N ILE A 156 5.49 11.03 1.09
CA ILE A 156 4.14 11.33 0.60
C ILE A 156 4.05 11.11 -0.90
N ILE A 157 5.07 11.58 -1.64
CA ILE A 157 5.16 11.37 -3.09
C ILE A 157 5.16 9.88 -3.40
N MET A 158 5.97 9.10 -2.67
CA MET A 158 6.03 7.64 -2.84
C MET A 158 4.70 6.96 -2.50
N ALA A 159 4.00 7.36 -1.44
CA ALA A 159 2.69 6.82 -1.09
C ALA A 159 1.64 7.07 -2.17
N VAL A 160 1.63 8.27 -2.77
CA VAL A 160 0.75 8.62 -3.89
C VAL A 160 1.08 7.78 -5.12
N LEU A 161 2.36 7.65 -5.50
CA LEU A 161 2.77 6.86 -6.67
C LEU A 161 2.42 5.38 -6.52
N VAL A 162 2.69 4.79 -5.36
CA VAL A 162 2.40 3.38 -5.05
C VAL A 162 0.90 3.06 -5.15
N SER A 163 0.02 3.98 -4.74
CA SER A 163 -1.42 3.79 -4.84
C SER A 163 -1.96 4.09 -6.24
N THR A 164 -1.41 5.09 -6.93
CA THR A 164 -1.95 5.58 -8.21
C THR A 164 -1.59 4.68 -9.38
N ILE A 165 -0.33 4.21 -9.49
CA ILE A 165 0.13 3.45 -10.64
C ILE A 165 -0.66 2.13 -10.82
N PRO A 166 -0.79 1.23 -9.85
CA PRO A 166 -1.58 0.01 -9.99
C PRO A 166 -3.08 0.29 -10.24
N PHE A 167 -3.62 1.36 -9.66
CA PHE A 167 -4.99 1.79 -9.88
C PHE A 167 -5.24 2.16 -11.33
N VAL A 168 -4.42 3.03 -11.92
CA VAL A 168 -4.52 3.44 -13.33
C VAL A 168 -4.33 2.25 -14.27
N LEU A 169 -3.34 1.38 -14.01
CA LEU A 169 -3.12 0.18 -14.83
C LEU A 169 -4.32 -0.76 -14.80
N SER A 170 -5.00 -0.90 -13.66
CA SER A 170 -6.20 -1.73 -13.54
C SER A 170 -7.40 -1.13 -14.29
N ILE A 171 -7.57 0.19 -14.26
CA ILE A 171 -8.60 0.87 -15.06
C ILE A 171 -8.33 0.67 -16.56
N LEU A 172 -7.09 0.89 -17.01
CA LEU A 172 -6.71 0.67 -18.40
C LEU A 172 -6.96 -0.77 -18.85
N SER A 173 -6.63 -1.74 -18.00
CA SER A 173 -6.90 -3.16 -18.22
C SER A 173 -8.41 -3.41 -18.41
N LEU A 174 -9.28 -2.86 -17.56
CA LEU A 174 -10.74 -3.00 -17.67
C LEU A 174 -11.29 -2.36 -18.94
N VAL A 175 -10.82 -1.17 -19.32
CA VAL A 175 -11.23 -0.50 -20.57
C VAL A 175 -10.87 -1.36 -21.79
N TRP A 176 -9.67 -1.96 -21.81
CA TRP A 176 -9.26 -2.84 -22.90
C TRP A 176 -10.07 -4.13 -22.95
N GLN A 177 -10.43 -4.70 -21.80
CA GLN A 177 -11.34 -5.86 -21.72
C GLN A 177 -12.73 -5.53 -22.28
N GLY A 178 -13.27 -4.34 -21.98
CA GLY A 178 -14.53 -3.86 -22.55
C GLY A 178 -14.52 -3.77 -24.07
N LYS A 179 -13.41 -3.22 -24.64
CA LYS A 179 -13.24 -3.14 -26.12
C LYS A 179 -13.14 -4.51 -26.79
N MET A 180 -12.57 -5.52 -26.11
CA MET A 180 -12.51 -6.88 -26.68
C MET A 180 -13.89 -7.53 -26.73
N LYS A 181 -14.75 -7.32 -25.72
CA LYS A 181 -16.13 -7.83 -25.73
C LYS A 181 -16.97 -7.19 -26.84
N GLY A 182 -16.85 -5.87 -27.02
CA GLY A 182 -17.56 -5.16 -28.07
C GLY A 182 -17.16 -5.64 -29.47
N ALA A 183 -15.88 -5.90 -29.71
CA ALA A 183 -15.40 -6.43 -30.98
C ALA A 183 -15.92 -7.84 -31.28
N ALA A 184 -15.95 -8.74 -30.27
CA ALA A 184 -16.47 -10.09 -30.43
C ALA A 184 -17.98 -10.11 -30.74
N VAL A 185 -18.75 -9.22 -30.10
CA VAL A 185 -20.21 -9.11 -30.37
C VAL A 185 -20.46 -8.59 -31.79
N ASN A 186 -19.68 -7.62 -32.26
CA ASN A 186 -19.82 -7.10 -33.62
C ASN A 186 -19.43 -8.13 -34.70
N ASP A 187 -18.40 -8.96 -34.43
CA ASP A 187 -18.01 -10.03 -35.35
C ASP A 187 -19.09 -11.13 -35.43
N ASP A 188 -19.72 -11.49 -34.30
CA ASP A 188 -20.83 -12.44 -34.28
C ASP A 188 -22.06 -11.89 -35.01
N GLN A 189 -22.41 -10.61 -34.85
CA GLN A 189 -23.50 -9.97 -35.56
C GLN A 189 -23.25 -9.93 -37.08
N ASN A 190 -22.03 -9.52 -37.49
CA ASN A 190 -21.66 -9.50 -38.91
C ASN A 190 -21.68 -10.90 -39.55
N ASN A 191 -21.37 -11.94 -38.76
CA ASN A 191 -21.45 -13.33 -39.26
C ASN A 191 -22.88 -13.82 -39.36
N MET A 192 -23.80 -13.44 -38.44
CA MET A 192 -25.23 -13.73 -38.54
C MET A 192 -25.89 -13.03 -39.73
N ASP A 193 -25.60 -11.75 -39.95
CA ASP A 193 -26.10 -10.97 -41.07
C ASP A 193 -25.62 -11.54 -42.41
N LYS A 194 -24.40 -12.09 -42.48
CA LYS A 194 -23.89 -12.77 -43.68
C LYS A 194 -24.46 -14.16 -43.91
N ALA A 195 -24.89 -14.83 -42.84
CA ALA A 195 -25.55 -16.14 -42.90
C ALA A 195 -27.04 -16.05 -43.24
N GLY A 196 -27.61 -14.83 -43.31
CA GLY A 196 -29.01 -14.62 -43.69
C GLY A 196 -30.02 -15.11 -42.61
N ILE A 197 -29.58 -15.14 -41.32
CA ILE A 197 -30.37 -15.53 -40.18
C ILE A 197 -30.79 -14.28 -39.40
#